data_fafb7b8457a145790908ba90d6a3290c
#
_entry.id   fafb7b8457a145790908ba90d6a3290c
#
_cell.length_a   1.000
_cell.length_b   1.000
_cell.length_c   1.000
_cell.angle_alpha   90.00
_cell.angle_beta   90.00
_cell.angle_gamma   90.00
#
_symmetry.space_group_name_H-M   'P 1'
#
loop_
_entity.id
_entity.type
_entity.pdbx_description
1 polymer ?
#
loop_
_entity_poly.entity_id
_entity_poly.type
_entity_poly.pdbx_seq_one_letter_code
_entity_poly.pdbx_strand_id
1 'polypeptide(L)'
;MNAPSFETLTLSIDGHVAEVGLNRPDKANAMNLPMWREIQSCFEWLDSEPQVRAIILHGEGKNFCAGIDLSMFGGLIDKSLEPSRAAEQF
;
A
#
# COMPACT_ATOMS: atom_id res chain seq x y z
N MET A 1 10.92 -3.59 20.57
CA MET A 1 10.38 -3.99 19.26
C MET A 1 10.98 -3.08 18.20
N ASN A 2 11.63 -3.65 17.20
CA ASN A 2 12.27 -2.87 16.14
C ASN A 2 11.36 -2.87 14.89
N ALA A 3 10.47 -1.89 14.82
CA ALA A 3 9.57 -1.78 13.68
C ALA A 3 10.34 -1.32 12.44
N PRO A 4 10.02 -1.88 11.27
CA PRO A 4 10.62 -1.40 10.02
C PRO A 4 10.16 0.00 9.68
N SER A 5 10.92 0.69 8.84
CA SER A 5 10.51 1.97 8.28
C SER A 5 10.33 1.84 6.78
N PHE A 6 9.44 2.66 6.23
CA PHE A 6 9.05 2.58 4.82
C PHE A 6 9.06 3.95 4.18
N GLU A 7 9.18 3.97 2.86
CA GLU A 7 9.13 5.22 2.09
C GLU A 7 7.71 5.67 1.82
N THR A 8 6.81 4.73 1.58
CA THR A 8 5.44 5.03 1.15
C THR A 8 4.39 4.74 2.21
N LEU A 9 4.82 4.25 3.38
CA LEU A 9 3.93 3.96 4.49
C LEU A 9 4.45 4.60 5.75
N THR A 10 3.52 4.92 6.66
CA THR A 10 3.86 5.21 8.06
C THR A 10 3.43 4.03 8.91
N LEU A 11 4.18 3.76 9.95
CA LEU A 11 3.86 2.67 10.87
C LEU A 11 4.10 3.14 12.29
N SER A 12 3.08 3.03 13.13
CA SER A 12 3.21 3.29 14.56
C SER A 12 2.47 2.21 15.33
N ILE A 13 2.96 1.91 16.53
CA ILE A 13 2.36 0.90 17.38
C ILE A 13 2.14 1.50 18.75
N ASP A 14 0.91 1.38 19.23
CA ASP A 14 0.52 1.82 20.57
C ASP A 14 -0.16 0.64 21.27
N GLY A 15 0.52 0.06 22.26
CA GLY A 15 0.02 -1.12 22.93
C GLY A 15 -0.11 -2.30 21.98
N HIS A 16 -1.35 -2.72 21.74
CA HIS A 16 -1.65 -3.85 20.87
C HIS A 16 -2.21 -3.42 19.52
N VAL A 17 -2.21 -2.11 19.24
CA VAL A 17 -2.78 -1.57 18.00
C VAL A 17 -1.67 -1.01 17.14
N ALA A 18 -1.60 -1.45 15.90
CA ALA A 18 -0.71 -0.89 14.90
C ALA A 18 -1.50 0.05 13.99
N GLU A 19 -0.93 1.21 13.68
CA GLU A 19 -1.49 2.12 12.69
C GLU A 19 -0.58 2.13 11.47
N VAL A 20 -1.15 1.81 10.33
CA VAL A 20 -0.46 1.82 9.04
C VAL A 20 -1.07 2.90 8.17
N GLY A 21 -0.29 3.89 7.80
CA GLY A 21 -0.75 4.98 6.97
C GLY A 21 -0.20 4.87 5.55
N LEU A 22 -1.07 5.00 4.55
CA LEU A 22 -0.64 5.15 3.18
C LEU A 22 -0.09 6.58 3.03
N ASN A 23 1.14 6.72 2.61
CA ASN A 23 1.85 8.00 2.70
C ASN A 23 2.39 8.46 1.35
N ARG A 24 1.49 8.62 0.39
CA ARG A 24 1.74 9.30 -0.89
C ARG A 24 0.67 10.37 -1.09
N PRO A 25 0.55 11.34 -0.16
CA PRO A 25 -0.56 12.30 -0.21
C PRO A 25 -0.54 13.20 -1.45
N ASP A 26 0.62 13.45 -2.03
CA ASP A 26 0.77 14.20 -3.26
C ASP A 26 0.24 13.46 -4.50
N LYS A 27 0.00 12.17 -4.38
CA LYS A 27 -0.57 11.31 -5.41
C LYS A 27 -1.91 10.72 -4.96
N ALA A 28 -2.57 11.35 -3.99
CA ALA A 28 -3.82 10.87 -3.41
C ALA A 28 -3.72 9.41 -2.93
N ASN A 29 -2.54 9.02 -2.50
CA ASN A 29 -2.21 7.66 -2.03
C ASN A 29 -2.45 6.57 -3.08
N ALA A 30 -2.33 6.92 -4.36
CA ALA A 30 -2.37 5.91 -5.41
C ALA A 30 -1.24 4.90 -5.23
N MET A 31 -1.55 3.62 -5.40
CA MET A 31 -0.58 2.56 -5.18
C MET A 31 0.34 2.39 -6.37
N ASN A 32 1.62 2.66 -6.16
CA ASN A 32 2.65 2.28 -7.11
C ASN A 32 3.31 0.98 -6.64
N LEU A 33 4.27 0.47 -7.40
CA LEU A 33 4.90 -0.79 -7.07
C LEU A 33 5.68 -0.77 -5.74
N PRO A 34 6.47 0.28 -5.43
CA PRO A 34 7.10 0.34 -4.11
C PRO A 34 6.10 0.29 -2.96
N MET A 35 4.98 1.01 -3.05
CA MET A 35 3.96 0.97 -2.01
C MET A 35 3.34 -0.42 -1.89
N TRP A 36 3.05 -1.06 -3.02
CA TRP A 36 2.50 -2.42 -3.02
C TRP A 36 3.42 -3.39 -2.29
N ARG A 37 4.72 -3.32 -2.59
CA ARG A 37 5.71 -4.17 -1.94
C ARG A 37 5.85 -3.86 -0.46
N GLU A 38 5.81 -2.59 -0.10
CA GLU A 38 5.93 -2.19 1.29
C GLU A 38 4.71 -2.61 2.12
N ILE A 39 3.51 -2.53 1.53
CA ILE A 39 2.30 -3.03 2.19
C ILE A 39 2.47 -4.51 2.51
N GLN A 40 2.93 -5.29 1.56
CA GLN A 40 3.15 -6.71 1.77
C GLN A 40 4.16 -6.96 2.89
N SER A 41 5.30 -6.30 2.83
CA SER A 41 6.33 -6.45 3.87
C SER A 41 5.84 -6.01 5.23
N CYS A 42 5.10 -4.89 5.28
CA CYS A 42 4.58 -4.36 6.52
C CYS A 42 3.60 -5.33 7.18
N PHE A 43 2.66 -5.86 6.42
CA PHE A 43 1.67 -6.79 6.99
C PHE A 43 2.28 -8.13 7.35
N GLU A 44 3.28 -8.60 6.60
CA GLU A 44 4.02 -9.81 6.99
C GLU A 44 4.72 -9.62 8.33
N TRP A 45 5.35 -8.45 8.52
CA TRP A 45 6.01 -8.15 9.77
C TRP A 45 5.00 -8.07 10.93
N LEU A 46 3.86 -7.39 10.71
CA LEU A 46 2.83 -7.27 11.73
C LEU A 46 2.22 -8.62 12.09
N ASP A 47 2.06 -9.49 11.11
CA ASP A 47 1.53 -10.83 11.34
C ASP A 47 2.47 -11.67 12.22
N SER A 48 3.76 -11.38 12.17
CA SER A 48 4.74 -12.08 12.98
C SER A 48 4.90 -11.52 14.40
N GLU A 49 4.25 -10.38 14.70
CA GLU A 49 4.38 -9.72 15.99
C GLU A 49 3.22 -10.11 16.93
N PRO A 50 3.47 -10.95 17.95
CA PRO A 50 2.38 -11.40 18.82
C PRO A 50 1.76 -10.28 19.65
N GLN A 51 2.46 -9.16 19.80
CA GLN A 51 1.93 -8.02 20.54
C GLN A 51 0.85 -7.29 19.78
N VAL A 52 0.87 -7.34 18.44
CA VAL A 52 -0.11 -6.65 17.61
C VAL A 52 -1.37 -7.49 17.50
N ARG A 53 -2.51 -6.92 17.89
CA ARG A 53 -3.82 -7.59 17.88
C ARG A 53 -4.82 -6.93 16.96
N ALA A 54 -4.59 -5.68 16.59
CA ALA A 54 -5.46 -4.94 15.68
C ALA A 54 -4.62 -4.01 14.84
N ILE A 55 -5.06 -3.77 13.61
CA ILE A 55 -4.38 -2.90 12.68
C ILE A 55 -5.40 -1.88 12.17
N ILE A 56 -5.04 -0.60 12.26
CA ILE A 56 -5.80 0.48 11.66
C ILE A 56 -5.08 0.88 10.39
N LEU A 57 -5.74 0.77 9.25
CA LEU A 57 -5.19 1.22 7.98
C LEU A 57 -5.86 2.53 7.59
N HIS A 58 -5.07 3.56 7.34
CA HIS A 58 -5.60 4.87 6.99
C HIS A 58 -4.73 5.50 5.88
N GLY A 59 -5.18 6.61 5.33
CA GLY A 59 -4.42 7.37 4.35
C GLY A 59 -3.96 8.68 4.94
N GLU A 60 -2.70 9.02 4.74
CA GLU A 60 -2.19 10.34 5.09
C GLU A 60 -2.74 11.38 4.11
N GLY A 61 -3.02 12.58 4.61
CA GLY A 61 -3.58 13.64 3.79
C GLY A 61 -5.09 13.50 3.63
N LYS A 62 -5.61 13.96 2.51
CA LYS A 62 -7.06 14.07 2.27
C LYS A 62 -7.73 12.78 1.84
N ASN A 63 -6.97 11.87 1.26
CA ASN A 63 -7.54 10.68 0.63
C ASN A 63 -7.03 9.41 1.29
N PHE A 64 -7.89 8.40 1.36
CA PHE A 64 -7.43 7.10 1.79
C PHE A 64 -6.54 6.49 0.71
N CYS A 65 -7.09 6.22 -0.47
CA CYS A 65 -6.36 5.63 -1.57
C CYS A 65 -7.13 5.90 -2.86
N ALA A 66 -6.43 6.43 -3.87
CA ALA A 66 -7.06 6.72 -5.17
C ALA A 66 -7.11 5.49 -6.08
N GLY A 67 -6.60 4.36 -5.61
CA GLY A 67 -6.55 3.15 -6.41
C GLY A 67 -5.14 2.85 -6.86
N ILE A 68 -4.99 2.08 -7.92
CA ILE A 68 -3.69 1.67 -8.42
C ILE A 68 -3.13 2.74 -9.34
N ASP A 69 -1.86 3.11 -9.12
CA ASP A 69 -1.16 4.04 -9.99
C ASP A 69 -1.00 3.43 -11.39
N LEU A 70 -1.28 4.23 -12.40
CA LEU A 70 -1.22 3.74 -13.79
C LEU A 70 0.16 3.24 -14.18
N SER A 71 1.21 3.68 -13.50
CA SER A 71 2.56 3.19 -13.76
C SER A 71 2.67 1.67 -13.57
N MET A 72 1.81 1.08 -12.74
CA MET A 72 1.82 -0.37 -12.52
C MET A 72 1.34 -1.17 -13.74
N PHE A 73 0.66 -0.51 -14.65
CA PHE A 73 0.13 -1.15 -15.85
C PHE A 73 0.96 -0.88 -17.09
N GLY A 74 2.06 -0.13 -16.95
CA GLY A 74 2.86 0.27 -18.10
C GLY A 74 3.30 -0.89 -18.97
N GLY A 75 3.89 -1.92 -18.37
CA GLY A 75 4.34 -3.09 -19.10
C GLY A 75 3.19 -3.90 -19.69
N LEU A 76 2.06 -3.95 -19.01
CA LEU A 76 0.89 -4.67 -19.49
C LEU A 76 0.24 -3.97 -20.69
N ILE A 77 0.17 -2.65 -20.63
CA ILE A 77 -0.37 -1.84 -21.72
C ILE A 77 0.56 -1.88 -22.92
N ASP A 78 1.87 -1.78 -22.69
CA ASP A 78 2.88 -1.79 -23.73
C ASP A 78 2.93 -3.10 -24.51
N LYS A 79 2.38 -4.17 -23.98
CA LYS A 79 2.28 -5.44 -24.68
C LYS A 79 1.09 -5.50 -25.63
N SER A 80 0.52 -4.35 -25.94
CA SER A 80 -0.53 -4.20 -26.94
C SER A 80 -1.81 -4.94 -26.62
N LEU A 81 -2.13 -5.04 -25.35
CA LEU A 81 -3.45 -5.49 -24.96
C LEU A 81 -4.46 -4.39 -25.34
N GLU A 82 -5.52 -4.79 -26.01
CA GLU A 82 -6.59 -3.86 -26.32
C GLU A 82 -7.24 -3.39 -25.02
N PRO A 83 -7.67 -2.11 -24.95
CA PRO A 83 -8.28 -1.60 -23.73
C PRO A 83 -9.44 -2.45 -23.21
N SER A 84 -10.25 -3.02 -24.11
CA SER A 84 -11.34 -3.88 -23.72
C SER A 84 -10.86 -5.15 -23.03
N ARG A 85 -9.78 -5.74 -23.52
CA ARG A 85 -9.20 -6.94 -22.91
C ARG A 85 -8.57 -6.62 -21.56
N ALA A 86 -7.88 -5.49 -21.47
CA ALA A 86 -7.31 -5.09 -20.20
C ALA A 86 -8.39 -4.89 -19.14
N ALA A 87 -9.53 -4.32 -19.51
CA ALA A 87 -10.65 -4.13 -18.61
C ALA A 87 -11.25 -5.47 -18.16
N GLU A 88 -11.31 -6.45 -19.05
CA GLU A 88 -11.85 -7.77 -18.73
C GLU A 88 -10.98 -8.55 -17.73
N GLN A 89 -9.72 -8.18 -17.58
CA GLN A 89 -8.80 -8.85 -16.65
C GLN A 89 -8.92 -8.31 -15.22
N PHE A 90 -9.66 -7.27 -15.02
CA PHE A 90 -9.86 -6.66 -13.73
C PHE A 90 -11.31 -6.72 -13.29
#